data_29d5368c101c023525fbe1289d811084
#
_entry.id   29d5368c101c023525fbe1289d811084
#
_cell.length_a   1.000
_cell.length_b   1.000
_cell.length_c   1.000
_cell.angle_alpha   90.00
_cell.angle_beta   90.00
_cell.angle_gamma   90.00
#
_symmetry.space_group_name_H-M   'P 1'
#
loop_
_entity.id
_entity.type
_entity.pdbx_description
1 polymer ?
#
loop_
_entity_poly.entity_id
_entity_poly.type
_entity_poly.pdbx_seq_one_letter_code
_entity_poly.pdbx_strand_id
1 'polypeptide(L)'
;MIKIISDAFGKDRNKMYLLYIVLYLAFCSLSFIQNTAKGDEKEFHIPTAININENLFATIFGEGYLSANTPLPYIIVDSAGQLFGINLIVVRTSTAIISFISLIMFSVLIGANSKKPVYYASLPFLFYPYFLMCSFVFYTPVYGLLFALLAFWFLLNIENRVSQFLFGLSSSFAILSQQFYIVIPAAVIMWRVWLLVKDRRKTSSIKKQIISILLISIPLLLPLWLFVKWKGLLHPMSQCHNISFHIENLTAVFTVLGLVFIPFVISLKKIDKKTIFIFAPVSLILGIFFAPQWGDSQGPGIFPGITFHILHIIENFSPIFSTALNVILVFFGLLLIYSMFDYVENDWEKQLFFIGILLIGVYSFNTILGEKHLLGLVTVLFLLIIPRLKQFTLKAYILGMSVIGTLYFSYWLYLKNTG
;
A
#
# COMPACT_ATOMS: atom_id res chain seq x y z
N MET A 1 9.28 -8.04 -20.99
CA MET A 1 9.69 -7.14 -19.90
C MET A 1 10.79 -6.16 -20.33
N ILE A 2 12.00 -6.60 -20.70
CA ILE A 2 13.14 -5.72 -21.06
C ILE A 2 12.82 -4.73 -22.19
N LYS A 3 12.12 -5.16 -23.24
CA LYS A 3 11.71 -4.29 -24.34
C LYS A 3 10.72 -3.21 -23.92
N ILE A 4 9.74 -3.55 -23.07
CA ILE A 4 8.76 -2.60 -22.54
C ILE A 4 9.44 -1.56 -21.63
N ILE A 5 10.40 -1.99 -20.79
CA ILE A 5 11.22 -1.09 -19.98
C ILE A 5 12.07 -0.16 -20.86
N SER A 6 12.67 -0.72 -21.93
CA SER A 6 13.44 0.05 -22.89
C SER A 6 12.60 1.09 -23.61
N ASP A 7 11.39 0.72 -24.02
CA ASP A 7 10.49 1.59 -24.77
C ASP A 7 9.84 2.67 -23.87
N ALA A 8 9.59 2.36 -22.60
CA ALA A 8 8.95 3.29 -21.66
C ALA A 8 9.83 4.48 -21.25
N PHE A 9 11.14 4.29 -21.07
CA PHE A 9 12.03 5.33 -20.53
C PHE A 9 13.12 5.80 -21.49
N GLY A 10 13.31 5.16 -22.66
CA GLY A 10 14.26 5.56 -23.68
C GLY A 10 15.65 5.90 -23.14
N LYS A 11 16.22 7.04 -23.56
CA LYS A 11 17.53 7.53 -23.12
C LYS A 11 17.60 7.97 -21.66
N ASP A 12 16.46 8.28 -21.02
CA ASP A 12 16.42 8.78 -19.63
C ASP A 12 16.36 7.65 -18.59
N ARG A 13 16.21 6.39 -19.02
CA ARG A 13 16.18 5.22 -18.13
C ARG A 13 17.40 5.13 -17.22
N ASN A 14 18.59 5.33 -17.75
CA ASN A 14 19.84 5.24 -16.98
C ASN A 14 19.92 6.36 -15.94
N LYS A 15 19.44 7.55 -16.25
CA LYS A 15 19.36 8.68 -15.30
C LYS A 15 18.41 8.34 -14.14
N MET A 16 17.27 7.70 -14.43
CA MET A 16 16.31 7.27 -13.40
C MET A 16 16.96 6.25 -12.45
N TYR A 17 17.58 5.20 -12.98
CA TYR A 17 18.23 4.20 -12.14
C TYR A 17 19.35 4.79 -11.29
N LEU A 18 20.20 5.63 -11.89
CA LEU A 18 21.26 6.30 -11.16
C LEU A 18 20.71 7.16 -10.01
N LEU A 19 19.66 7.96 -10.27
CA LEU A 19 19.00 8.77 -9.26
C LEU A 19 18.47 7.90 -8.10
N TYR A 20 17.78 6.78 -8.41
CA TYR A 20 17.25 5.91 -7.37
C TYR A 20 18.34 5.22 -6.57
N ILE A 21 19.40 4.75 -7.21
CA ILE A 21 20.55 4.15 -6.52
C ILE A 21 21.17 5.17 -5.55
N VAL A 22 21.42 6.39 -6.00
CA VAL A 22 22.01 7.45 -5.16
C VAL A 22 21.11 7.75 -3.96
N LEU A 23 19.80 7.95 -4.17
CA LEU A 23 18.85 8.22 -3.09
C LEU A 23 18.76 7.05 -2.12
N TYR A 24 18.68 5.79 -2.62
CA TYR A 24 18.65 4.61 -1.77
C TYR A 24 19.92 4.45 -0.94
N LEU A 25 21.10 4.64 -1.53
CA LEU A 25 22.36 4.57 -0.79
C LEU A 25 22.41 5.64 0.31
N ALA A 26 21.94 6.87 0.03
CA ALA A 26 21.87 7.92 1.03
C ALA A 26 20.95 7.55 2.20
N PHE A 27 19.73 7.09 1.94
CA PHE A 27 18.79 6.71 3.00
C PHE A 27 19.19 5.42 3.73
N CYS A 28 19.78 4.44 3.03
CA CYS A 28 20.39 3.27 3.66
C CYS A 28 21.47 3.68 4.65
N SER A 29 22.39 4.54 4.24
CA SER A 29 23.48 5.02 5.12
C SER A 29 22.90 5.66 6.39
N LEU A 30 21.86 6.49 6.25
CA LEU A 30 21.19 7.12 7.40
C LEU A 30 20.51 6.08 8.31
N SER A 31 19.90 5.03 7.75
CA SER A 31 19.23 4.00 8.56
C SER A 31 20.22 3.10 9.31
N PHE A 32 21.41 2.85 8.74
CA PHE A 32 22.44 2.04 9.39
C PHE A 32 23.22 2.77 10.50
N ILE A 33 23.23 4.11 10.50
CA ILE A 33 23.75 4.88 11.64
C ILE A 33 22.96 4.55 12.91
N GLN A 34 21.68 4.17 12.75
CA GLN A 34 20.83 3.75 13.85
C GLN A 34 20.99 2.25 14.15
N ASN A 35 21.83 1.90 15.09
CA ASN A 35 22.17 0.52 15.45
C ASN A 35 21.13 -0.23 16.31
N THR A 36 19.99 0.37 16.62
CA THR A 36 18.97 -0.24 17.50
C THR A 36 17.67 -0.48 16.75
N ALA A 37 17.10 -1.67 16.92
CA ALA A 37 15.73 -1.99 16.49
C ALA A 37 14.73 -1.29 17.41
N LYS A 38 13.54 -0.91 16.87
CA LYS A 38 12.53 -0.13 17.60
C LYS A 38 11.12 -0.53 17.25
N GLY A 39 10.19 -0.29 18.20
CA GLY A 39 8.77 -0.59 18.03
C GLY A 39 8.53 -2.01 17.50
N ASP A 40 7.65 -2.14 16.52
CA ASP A 40 7.28 -3.44 15.94
C ASP A 40 8.48 -4.22 15.40
N GLU A 41 9.53 -3.55 14.89
CA GLU A 41 10.76 -4.19 14.42
C GLU A 41 11.43 -4.99 15.54
N LYS A 42 11.52 -4.37 16.75
CA LYS A 42 12.14 -4.96 17.94
C LYS A 42 11.24 -6.00 18.61
N GLU A 43 9.95 -5.67 18.76
CA GLU A 43 9.05 -6.43 19.62
C GLU A 43 8.43 -7.65 18.90
N PHE A 44 8.19 -7.52 17.60
CA PHE A 44 7.46 -8.55 16.85
C PHE A 44 8.24 -9.11 15.66
N HIS A 45 8.84 -8.24 14.82
CA HIS A 45 9.33 -8.69 13.53
C HIS A 45 10.65 -9.44 13.61
N ILE A 46 11.67 -8.91 14.29
CA ILE A 46 12.95 -9.59 14.44
C ILE A 46 12.79 -10.89 15.27
N PRO A 47 12.10 -10.90 16.42
CA PRO A 47 11.88 -12.14 17.16
C PRO A 47 11.16 -13.22 16.33
N THR A 48 10.12 -12.85 15.56
CA THR A 48 9.43 -13.80 14.68
C THR A 48 10.38 -14.37 13.62
N ALA A 49 11.27 -13.55 13.02
CA ALA A 49 12.24 -14.02 12.04
C ALA A 49 13.26 -14.98 12.67
N ILE A 50 13.73 -14.71 13.88
CA ILE A 50 14.64 -15.60 14.62
C ILE A 50 13.95 -16.93 14.90
N ASN A 51 12.73 -16.93 15.43
CA ASN A 51 11.99 -18.15 15.73
C ASN A 51 11.72 -19.00 14.47
N ILE A 52 11.45 -18.35 13.31
CA ILE A 52 11.31 -19.04 12.01
C ILE A 52 12.63 -19.67 11.57
N ASN A 53 13.76 -19.01 11.79
CA ASN A 53 15.08 -19.53 11.46
C ASN A 53 15.42 -20.80 12.28
N GLU A 54 14.96 -20.84 13.54
CA GLU A 54 15.13 -22.02 14.39
C GLU A 54 14.22 -23.17 13.98
N ASN A 55 12.95 -22.90 13.73
CA ASN A 55 11.97 -23.92 13.31
C ASN A 55 10.77 -23.31 12.59
N LEU A 56 10.82 -23.35 11.26
CA LEU A 56 9.81 -22.75 10.38
C LEU A 56 8.37 -23.22 10.70
N PHE A 57 8.14 -24.52 10.71
CA PHE A 57 6.79 -25.07 10.85
C PHE A 57 6.27 -24.95 12.29
N ALA A 58 7.10 -25.23 13.29
CA ALA A 58 6.70 -25.08 14.68
C ALA A 58 6.37 -23.61 15.01
N THR A 59 7.10 -22.66 14.44
CA THR A 59 6.81 -21.24 14.62
C THR A 59 5.53 -20.83 13.93
N ILE A 60 5.35 -21.10 12.63
CA ILE A 60 4.17 -20.66 11.87
C ILE A 60 2.86 -21.22 12.43
N PHE A 61 2.86 -22.39 13.03
CA PHE A 61 1.66 -23.07 13.55
C PHE A 61 1.62 -23.15 15.09
N GLY A 62 2.59 -22.59 15.80
CA GLY A 62 2.71 -22.62 17.25
C GLY A 62 2.81 -21.26 17.91
N GLU A 63 3.19 -21.25 19.17
CA GLU A 63 3.22 -20.03 20.01
C GLU A 63 4.38 -19.08 19.70
N GLY A 64 5.39 -19.53 18.94
CA GLY A 64 6.55 -18.70 18.58
C GLY A 64 6.29 -17.63 17.52
N TYR A 65 5.10 -17.59 16.92
CA TYR A 65 4.73 -16.60 15.92
C TYR A 65 4.11 -15.35 16.56
N LEU A 66 4.90 -14.29 16.68
CA LEU A 66 4.53 -13.10 17.44
C LEU A 66 3.86 -12.02 16.59
N SER A 67 3.81 -12.18 15.27
CA SER A 67 3.29 -11.16 14.36
C SER A 67 1.82 -11.37 14.00
N ALA A 68 1.09 -10.28 13.83
CA ALA A 68 -0.26 -10.28 13.25
C ALA A 68 -0.26 -10.41 11.71
N ASN A 69 0.90 -10.27 11.05
CA ASN A 69 1.04 -10.38 9.59
C ASN A 69 1.29 -11.85 9.18
N THR A 70 1.13 -12.14 7.91
CA THR A 70 1.37 -13.45 7.33
C THR A 70 2.87 -13.75 7.13
N PRO A 71 3.31 -15.03 6.98
CA PRO A 71 4.69 -15.45 7.25
C PRO A 71 5.72 -15.14 6.15
N LEU A 72 5.31 -14.82 4.92
CA LEU A 72 6.25 -14.72 3.80
C LEU A 72 7.38 -13.70 3.99
N PRO A 73 7.18 -12.50 4.58
CA PRO A 73 8.27 -11.57 4.83
C PRO A 73 9.37 -12.15 5.72
N TYR A 74 8.98 -12.92 6.73
CA TYR A 74 9.92 -13.56 7.66
C TYR A 74 10.69 -14.72 7.01
N ILE A 75 10.02 -15.50 6.15
CA ILE A 75 10.66 -16.55 5.35
C ILE A 75 11.69 -15.96 4.38
N ILE A 76 11.39 -14.81 3.76
CA ILE A 76 12.35 -14.13 2.87
C ILE A 76 13.58 -13.64 3.68
N VAL A 77 13.35 -13.05 4.84
CA VAL A 77 14.44 -12.60 5.73
C VAL A 77 15.23 -13.80 6.27
N ASP A 78 14.56 -14.88 6.65
CA ASP A 78 15.19 -16.12 7.08
C ASP A 78 16.13 -16.68 6.00
N SER A 79 15.72 -16.68 4.74
CA SER A 79 16.56 -17.13 3.63
C SER A 79 17.88 -16.37 3.52
N ALA A 80 17.88 -15.06 3.83
CA ALA A 80 19.12 -14.28 3.95
C ALA A 80 19.86 -14.56 5.27
N GLY A 81 19.09 -14.76 6.33
CA GLY A 81 19.60 -15.08 7.67
C GLY A 81 20.36 -16.38 7.74
N GLN A 82 19.99 -17.39 6.96
CA GLN A 82 20.71 -18.67 6.86
C GLN A 82 22.12 -18.52 6.27
N LEU A 83 22.34 -17.49 5.45
CA LEU A 83 23.64 -17.22 4.83
C LEU A 83 24.52 -16.29 5.70
N PHE A 84 23.92 -15.31 6.36
CA PHE A 84 24.63 -14.19 7.00
C PHE A 84 24.32 -14.04 8.51
N GLY A 85 23.48 -14.92 9.07
CA GLY A 85 22.91 -14.77 10.41
C GLY A 85 21.79 -13.73 10.45
N ILE A 86 20.78 -13.93 11.33
CA ILE A 86 19.73 -12.95 11.55
C ILE A 86 20.24 -11.85 12.48
N ASN A 87 20.47 -10.67 11.92
CA ASN A 87 20.84 -9.48 12.65
C ASN A 87 20.19 -8.23 12.01
N LEU A 88 20.24 -7.11 12.69
CA LEU A 88 19.58 -5.88 12.24
C LEU A 88 20.03 -5.43 10.84
N ILE A 89 21.29 -5.61 10.50
CA ILE A 89 21.84 -5.21 9.19
C ILE A 89 21.24 -6.09 8.09
N VAL A 90 21.25 -7.41 8.26
CA VAL A 90 20.72 -8.37 7.28
C VAL A 90 19.23 -8.14 7.06
N VAL A 91 18.46 -7.93 8.12
CA VAL A 91 17.02 -7.73 8.07
C VAL A 91 16.70 -6.42 7.32
N ARG A 92 17.36 -5.30 7.66
CA ARG A 92 17.15 -4.00 7.00
C ARG A 92 17.67 -3.98 5.56
N THR A 93 18.79 -4.66 5.28
CA THR A 93 19.30 -4.78 3.90
C THR A 93 18.32 -5.56 3.03
N SER A 94 17.79 -6.67 3.51
CA SER A 94 16.76 -7.44 2.80
C SER A 94 15.53 -6.59 2.50
N THR A 95 15.07 -5.81 3.48
CA THR A 95 13.95 -4.89 3.31
C THR A 95 14.26 -3.80 2.30
N ALA A 96 15.44 -3.20 2.33
CA ALA A 96 15.87 -2.18 1.39
C ALA A 96 15.95 -2.70 -0.05
N ILE A 97 16.43 -3.94 -0.25
CA ILE A 97 16.46 -4.59 -1.57
C ILE A 97 15.03 -4.80 -2.09
N ILE A 98 14.13 -5.36 -1.28
CA ILE A 98 12.73 -5.61 -1.65
C ILE A 98 12.02 -4.29 -2.02
N SER A 99 12.22 -3.24 -1.23
CA SER A 99 11.62 -1.94 -1.50
C SER A 99 12.22 -1.26 -2.73
N PHE A 100 13.51 -1.42 -3.00
CA PHE A 100 14.14 -0.93 -4.22
C PHE A 100 13.56 -1.60 -5.47
N ILE A 101 13.38 -2.92 -5.44
CA ILE A 101 12.71 -3.65 -6.51
C ILE A 101 11.26 -3.17 -6.66
N SER A 102 10.55 -2.91 -5.56
CA SER A 102 9.19 -2.35 -5.58
C SER A 102 9.14 -0.97 -6.26
N LEU A 103 10.10 -0.08 -5.97
CA LEU A 103 10.21 1.22 -6.63
C LEU A 103 10.45 1.10 -8.13
N ILE A 104 11.31 0.17 -8.56
CA ILE A 104 11.55 -0.12 -9.99
C ILE A 104 10.26 -0.63 -10.63
N MET A 105 9.57 -1.60 -10.03
CA MET A 105 8.32 -2.13 -10.55
C MET A 105 7.23 -1.07 -10.65
N PHE A 106 7.11 -0.23 -9.65
CA PHE A 106 6.20 0.93 -9.65
C PHE A 106 6.52 1.88 -10.81
N SER A 107 7.80 2.20 -11.02
CA SER A 107 8.25 3.07 -12.12
C SER A 107 7.93 2.47 -13.49
N VAL A 108 8.10 1.16 -13.64
CA VAL A 108 7.76 0.43 -14.88
C VAL A 108 6.26 0.49 -15.15
N LEU A 109 5.42 0.32 -14.13
CA LEU A 109 3.96 0.41 -14.27
C LEU A 109 3.52 1.82 -14.67
N ILE A 110 4.08 2.86 -14.05
CA ILE A 110 3.84 4.26 -14.48
C ILE A 110 4.25 4.45 -15.94
N GLY A 111 5.44 3.97 -16.33
CA GLY A 111 5.92 4.07 -17.70
C GLY A 111 5.01 3.36 -18.70
N ALA A 112 4.48 2.19 -18.37
CA ALA A 112 3.55 1.44 -19.19
C ALA A 112 2.19 2.12 -19.36
N ASN A 113 1.75 2.89 -18.38
CA ASN A 113 0.45 3.58 -18.38
C ASN A 113 0.54 5.06 -18.79
N SER A 114 1.72 5.62 -18.96
CA SER A 114 1.91 7.04 -19.29
C SER A 114 2.18 7.23 -20.79
N LYS A 115 1.48 8.21 -21.40
CA LYS A 115 1.74 8.62 -22.80
C LYS A 115 3.13 9.28 -22.97
N LYS A 116 3.65 9.90 -21.91
CA LYS A 116 4.95 10.60 -21.88
C LYS A 116 5.60 10.38 -20.51
N PRO A 117 6.17 9.20 -20.26
CA PRO A 117 6.78 8.92 -18.97
C PRO A 117 7.99 9.83 -18.76
N VAL A 118 8.08 10.44 -17.59
CA VAL A 118 9.26 11.19 -17.16
C VAL A 118 9.99 10.37 -16.11
N TYR A 119 11.32 10.37 -16.18
CA TYR A 119 12.16 9.52 -15.32
C TYR A 119 12.01 9.77 -13.82
N TYR A 120 11.52 10.95 -13.42
CA TYR A 120 11.28 11.31 -12.03
C TYR A 120 9.82 11.12 -11.57
N ALA A 121 8.96 10.51 -12.40
CA ALA A 121 7.52 10.38 -12.12
C ALA A 121 7.20 9.57 -10.85
N SER A 122 8.08 8.65 -10.46
CA SER A 122 7.91 7.83 -9.24
C SER A 122 8.50 8.44 -7.96
N LEU A 123 9.14 9.62 -8.03
CA LEU A 123 9.66 10.27 -6.83
C LEU A 123 8.60 10.60 -5.77
N PRO A 124 7.35 11.01 -6.09
CA PRO A 124 6.32 11.19 -5.08
C PRO A 124 6.06 9.93 -4.27
N PHE A 125 6.12 8.76 -4.92
CA PHE A 125 5.98 7.48 -4.26
C PHE A 125 7.20 7.14 -3.39
N LEU A 126 8.42 7.35 -3.88
CA LEU A 126 9.64 7.16 -3.10
C LEU A 126 9.61 7.99 -1.81
N PHE A 127 9.22 9.26 -1.93
CA PHE A 127 9.15 10.17 -0.78
C PHE A 127 7.83 10.10 0.00
N TYR A 128 6.91 9.20 -0.35
CA TYR A 128 5.77 8.94 0.52
C TYR A 128 6.28 8.45 1.87
N PRO A 129 5.94 9.13 2.98
CA PRO A 129 6.59 8.91 4.27
C PRO A 129 6.63 7.45 4.71
N TYR A 130 5.53 6.72 4.48
CA TYR A 130 5.43 5.31 4.89
C TYR A 130 6.13 4.35 3.94
N PHE A 131 6.22 4.65 2.64
CA PHE A 131 7.09 3.89 1.76
C PHE A 131 8.55 4.06 2.15
N LEU A 132 8.98 5.31 2.38
CA LEU A 132 10.35 5.61 2.77
C LEU A 132 10.71 4.94 4.10
N MET A 133 9.86 5.04 5.12
CA MET A 133 10.08 4.40 6.42
C MET A 133 10.14 2.87 6.28
N CYS A 134 9.14 2.25 5.64
CA CYS A 134 9.08 0.80 5.47
C CYS A 134 10.17 0.24 4.55
N SER A 135 10.88 1.10 3.79
CA SER A 135 11.99 0.69 2.94
C SER A 135 13.28 0.41 3.70
N PHE A 136 13.47 1.04 4.86
CA PHE A 136 14.74 0.99 5.60
C PHE A 136 14.60 0.48 7.03
N VAL A 137 13.40 0.07 7.41
CA VAL A 137 13.06 -0.58 8.68
C VAL A 137 12.29 -1.84 8.37
N PHE A 138 12.50 -2.90 9.13
CA PHE A 138 11.81 -4.15 8.87
C PHE A 138 10.31 -4.06 9.17
N TYR A 139 9.57 -3.63 8.15
CA TYR A 139 8.11 -3.66 8.14
C TYR A 139 7.57 -4.48 6.97
N THR A 140 6.57 -5.29 7.24
CA THR A 140 5.97 -6.23 6.29
C THR A 140 5.23 -5.60 5.10
N PRO A 141 4.68 -4.35 5.17
CA PRO A 141 3.93 -3.75 4.07
C PRO A 141 4.68 -3.70 2.74
N VAL A 142 5.99 -3.45 2.76
CA VAL A 142 6.78 -3.33 1.53
C VAL A 142 6.96 -4.67 0.81
N TYR A 143 6.97 -5.79 1.55
CA TYR A 143 7.02 -7.14 0.96
C TYR A 143 5.72 -7.46 0.22
N GLY A 144 4.57 -7.21 0.88
CA GLY A 144 3.27 -7.37 0.24
C GLY A 144 3.11 -6.47 -0.97
N LEU A 145 3.64 -5.25 -0.89
CA LEU A 145 3.62 -4.27 -1.98
C LEU A 145 4.38 -4.76 -3.22
N LEU A 146 5.55 -5.37 -3.06
CA LEU A 146 6.30 -5.93 -4.20
C LEU A 146 5.43 -6.92 -4.98
N PHE A 147 4.82 -7.86 -4.27
CA PHE A 147 3.98 -8.88 -4.92
C PHE A 147 2.67 -8.30 -5.47
N ALA A 148 2.12 -7.27 -4.83
CA ALA A 148 0.97 -6.53 -5.38
C ALA A 148 1.33 -5.82 -6.70
N LEU A 149 2.50 -5.17 -6.78
CA LEU A 149 2.99 -4.54 -8.00
C LEU A 149 3.26 -5.56 -9.11
N LEU A 150 3.79 -6.74 -8.78
CA LEU A 150 3.91 -7.86 -9.72
C LEU A 150 2.53 -8.33 -10.22
N ALA A 151 1.56 -8.44 -9.32
CA ALA A 151 0.18 -8.76 -9.73
C ALA A 151 -0.36 -7.69 -10.69
N PHE A 152 -0.19 -6.39 -10.40
CA PHE A 152 -0.62 -5.30 -11.29
C PHE A 152 0.10 -5.32 -12.64
N TRP A 153 1.35 -5.77 -12.68
CA TRP A 153 2.08 -6.00 -13.92
C TRP A 153 1.45 -7.09 -14.78
N PHE A 154 1.14 -8.25 -14.17
CA PHE A 154 0.47 -9.33 -14.89
C PHE A 154 -0.98 -8.98 -15.27
N LEU A 155 -1.62 -8.09 -14.53
CA LEU A 155 -2.94 -7.55 -14.84
C LEU A 155 -2.96 -6.76 -16.17
N LEU A 156 -1.85 -6.14 -16.60
CA LEU A 156 -1.75 -5.47 -17.91
C LEU A 156 -2.03 -6.42 -19.08
N ASN A 157 -1.70 -7.70 -18.93
CA ASN A 157 -1.88 -8.73 -19.96
C ASN A 157 -2.77 -9.88 -19.48
N ILE A 158 -3.80 -9.56 -18.70
CA ILE A 158 -4.65 -10.54 -18.02
C ILE A 158 -5.46 -11.43 -18.98
N GLU A 159 -5.50 -11.12 -20.27
CA GLU A 159 -6.10 -11.96 -21.30
C GLU A 159 -5.24 -13.19 -21.67
N ASN A 160 -3.95 -13.17 -21.35
CA ASN A 160 -3.04 -14.29 -21.51
C ASN A 160 -3.13 -15.25 -20.32
N ARG A 161 -3.23 -16.56 -20.59
CA ARG A 161 -3.37 -17.60 -19.55
C ARG A 161 -2.20 -17.66 -18.57
N VAL A 162 -0.97 -17.48 -19.07
CA VAL A 162 0.22 -17.44 -18.21
C VAL A 162 0.15 -16.22 -17.29
N SER A 163 -0.25 -15.07 -17.81
CA SER A 163 -0.45 -13.86 -17.00
C SER A 163 -1.53 -14.04 -15.94
N GLN A 164 -2.62 -14.77 -16.24
CA GLN A 164 -3.67 -15.08 -15.25
C GLN A 164 -3.13 -15.90 -14.08
N PHE A 165 -2.38 -16.97 -14.38
CA PHE A 165 -1.76 -17.79 -13.34
C PHE A 165 -0.73 -17.01 -12.52
N LEU A 166 0.16 -16.25 -13.20
CA LEU A 166 1.18 -15.43 -12.52
C LEU A 166 0.57 -14.27 -11.73
N PHE A 167 -0.55 -13.70 -12.17
CA PHE A 167 -1.35 -12.75 -11.39
C PHE A 167 -1.85 -13.41 -10.09
N GLY A 168 -2.46 -14.61 -10.18
CA GLY A 168 -2.91 -15.35 -9.02
C GLY A 168 -1.78 -15.71 -8.07
N LEU A 169 -0.62 -16.13 -8.59
CA LEU A 169 0.57 -16.47 -7.80
C LEU A 169 1.14 -15.25 -7.08
N SER A 170 1.29 -14.12 -7.80
CA SER A 170 1.75 -12.87 -7.19
C SER A 170 0.77 -12.36 -6.14
N SER A 171 -0.54 -12.47 -6.40
CA SER A 171 -1.58 -12.13 -5.42
C SER A 171 -1.49 -13.03 -4.18
N SER A 172 -1.23 -14.33 -4.34
CA SER A 172 -1.02 -15.25 -3.22
C SER A 172 0.17 -14.84 -2.35
N PHE A 173 1.28 -14.46 -2.95
CA PHE A 173 2.45 -13.97 -2.20
C PHE A 173 2.19 -12.61 -1.55
N ALA A 174 1.41 -11.74 -2.18
CA ALA A 174 0.97 -10.49 -1.54
C ALA A 174 0.13 -10.78 -0.28
N ILE A 175 -0.83 -11.73 -0.35
CA ILE A 175 -1.66 -12.16 0.77
C ILE A 175 -0.80 -12.83 1.87
N LEU A 176 0.17 -13.67 1.49
CA LEU A 176 1.11 -14.31 2.41
C LEU A 176 2.13 -13.33 3.01
N SER A 177 2.17 -12.10 2.55
CA SER A 177 2.93 -11.00 3.16
C SER A 177 2.05 -10.09 4.00
N GLN A 178 0.82 -9.82 3.53
CA GLN A 178 -0.22 -9.06 4.23
C GLN A 178 -1.61 -9.48 3.77
N GLN A 179 -2.42 -9.93 4.68
CA GLN A 179 -3.75 -10.47 4.40
C GLN A 179 -4.73 -9.51 3.71
N PHE A 180 -4.55 -8.19 3.86
CA PHE A 180 -5.40 -7.18 3.19
C PHE A 180 -5.36 -7.28 1.67
N TYR A 181 -4.27 -7.79 1.11
CA TYR A 181 -4.15 -7.95 -0.33
C TYR A 181 -5.06 -9.04 -0.93
N ILE A 182 -5.85 -9.75 -0.10
CA ILE A 182 -6.92 -10.65 -0.56
C ILE A 182 -7.90 -9.94 -1.50
N VAL A 183 -8.05 -8.62 -1.38
CA VAL A 183 -8.90 -7.82 -2.25
C VAL A 183 -8.41 -7.77 -3.70
N ILE A 184 -7.10 -7.96 -3.96
CA ILE A 184 -6.54 -7.91 -5.31
C ILE A 184 -7.13 -9.02 -6.19
N PRO A 185 -6.96 -10.31 -5.86
CA PRO A 185 -7.58 -11.36 -6.65
C PRO A 185 -9.10 -11.34 -6.56
N ALA A 186 -9.68 -10.98 -5.41
CA ALA A 186 -11.13 -10.88 -5.26
C ALA A 186 -11.75 -9.88 -6.26
N ALA A 187 -11.17 -8.70 -6.41
CA ALA A 187 -11.63 -7.69 -7.37
C ALA A 187 -11.61 -8.21 -8.81
N VAL A 188 -10.53 -8.86 -9.22
CA VAL A 188 -10.38 -9.36 -10.58
C VAL A 188 -11.32 -10.55 -10.83
N ILE A 189 -11.50 -11.45 -9.86
CA ILE A 189 -12.47 -12.55 -9.94
C ILE A 189 -13.89 -11.97 -10.05
N MET A 190 -14.26 -11.00 -9.22
CA MET A 190 -15.57 -10.33 -9.30
C MET A 190 -15.77 -9.65 -10.66
N TRP A 191 -14.75 -9.03 -11.21
CA TRP A 191 -14.79 -8.46 -12.56
C TRP A 191 -15.04 -9.53 -13.62
N ARG A 192 -14.36 -10.69 -13.53
CA ARG A 192 -14.59 -11.83 -14.45
C ARG A 192 -15.99 -12.42 -14.30
N VAL A 193 -16.49 -12.54 -13.09
CA VAL A 193 -17.89 -12.98 -12.82
C VAL A 193 -18.89 -11.99 -13.43
N TRP A 194 -18.65 -10.68 -13.27
CA TRP A 194 -19.50 -9.65 -13.90
C TRP A 194 -19.50 -9.78 -15.44
N LEU A 195 -18.35 -10.04 -16.07
CA LEU A 195 -18.27 -10.30 -17.51
C LEU A 195 -19.04 -11.58 -17.92
N LEU A 196 -19.00 -12.65 -17.10
CA LEU A 196 -19.80 -13.85 -17.31
C LEU A 196 -21.30 -13.53 -17.36
N VAL A 197 -21.79 -12.72 -16.43
CA VAL A 197 -23.19 -12.33 -16.36
C VAL A 197 -23.58 -11.46 -17.56
N LYS A 198 -22.72 -10.50 -17.91
CA LYS A 198 -22.95 -9.57 -19.03
C LYS A 198 -22.98 -10.29 -20.38
N ASP A 199 -22.05 -11.20 -20.61
CA ASP A 199 -21.84 -11.87 -21.91
C ASP A 199 -22.46 -13.30 -21.97
N ARG A 200 -23.40 -13.60 -21.07
CA ARG A 200 -24.00 -14.96 -20.91
C ARG A 200 -24.55 -15.59 -22.16
N ARG A 201 -24.79 -14.80 -23.23
CA ARG A 201 -25.30 -15.31 -24.51
C ARG A 201 -24.21 -15.89 -25.43
N LYS A 202 -22.93 -15.71 -25.11
CA LYS A 202 -21.79 -16.16 -25.93
C LYS A 202 -21.07 -17.30 -25.23
N THR A 203 -21.29 -18.54 -25.61
CA THR A 203 -20.69 -19.74 -24.99
C THR A 203 -19.14 -19.69 -24.95
N SER A 204 -18.50 -19.16 -26.01
CA SER A 204 -17.03 -19.00 -26.05
C SER A 204 -16.52 -18.03 -25.00
N SER A 205 -17.27 -16.95 -24.71
CA SER A 205 -16.94 -15.98 -23.65
C SER A 205 -17.05 -16.62 -22.26
N ILE A 206 -18.10 -17.40 -22.01
CA ILE A 206 -18.30 -18.12 -20.74
C ILE A 206 -17.13 -19.04 -20.44
N LYS A 207 -16.74 -19.92 -21.39
CA LYS A 207 -15.59 -20.83 -21.21
C LYS A 207 -14.30 -20.08 -20.91
N LYS A 208 -14.04 -18.97 -21.61
CA LYS A 208 -12.87 -18.13 -21.39
C LYS A 208 -12.82 -17.54 -19.97
N GLN A 209 -13.94 -17.01 -19.48
CA GLN A 209 -14.01 -16.41 -18.15
C GLN A 209 -13.86 -17.46 -17.03
N ILE A 210 -14.48 -18.64 -17.17
CA ILE A 210 -14.35 -19.74 -16.20
C ILE A 210 -12.90 -20.20 -16.11
N ILE A 211 -12.21 -20.42 -17.25
CA ILE A 211 -10.79 -20.80 -17.25
C ILE A 211 -9.95 -19.71 -16.58
N SER A 212 -10.23 -18.44 -16.86
CA SER A 212 -9.54 -17.31 -16.23
C SER A 212 -9.69 -17.32 -14.70
N ILE A 213 -10.92 -17.51 -14.21
CA ILE A 213 -11.20 -17.58 -12.77
C ILE A 213 -10.43 -18.76 -12.14
N LEU A 214 -10.45 -19.94 -12.77
CA LEU A 214 -9.71 -21.11 -12.27
C LEU A 214 -8.22 -20.86 -12.21
N LEU A 215 -7.60 -20.31 -13.28
CA LEU A 215 -6.17 -20.04 -13.32
C LEU A 215 -5.74 -19.02 -12.26
N ILE A 216 -6.55 -18.01 -11.98
CA ILE A 216 -6.31 -17.03 -10.92
C ILE A 216 -6.46 -17.68 -9.54
N SER A 217 -7.45 -18.57 -9.38
CA SER A 217 -7.81 -19.13 -8.07
C SER A 217 -6.89 -20.26 -7.61
N ILE A 218 -6.29 -21.04 -8.51
CA ILE A 218 -5.43 -22.16 -8.13
C ILE A 218 -4.29 -21.74 -7.18
N PRO A 219 -3.49 -20.69 -7.45
CA PRO A 219 -2.44 -20.28 -6.53
C PRO A 219 -2.97 -19.78 -5.17
N LEU A 220 -4.23 -19.30 -5.12
CA LEU A 220 -4.85 -18.82 -3.88
C LEU A 220 -5.16 -19.94 -2.87
N LEU A 221 -5.09 -21.19 -3.29
CA LEU A 221 -5.20 -22.34 -2.38
C LEU A 221 -4.13 -22.31 -1.30
N LEU A 222 -2.94 -21.75 -1.57
CA LEU A 222 -1.85 -21.67 -0.61
C LEU A 222 -2.18 -20.76 0.59
N PRO A 223 -2.54 -19.46 0.43
CA PRO A 223 -2.97 -18.65 1.55
C PRO A 223 -4.27 -19.16 2.19
N LEU A 224 -5.19 -19.73 1.41
CA LEU A 224 -6.40 -20.33 1.96
C LEU A 224 -6.07 -21.49 2.91
N TRP A 225 -5.16 -22.39 2.52
CA TRP A 225 -4.69 -23.46 3.38
C TRP A 225 -4.11 -22.93 4.70
N LEU A 226 -3.30 -21.87 4.67
CA LEU A 226 -2.76 -21.22 5.86
C LEU A 226 -3.90 -20.71 6.77
N PHE A 227 -4.88 -20.00 6.20
CA PHE A 227 -6.00 -19.45 6.96
C PHE A 227 -6.91 -20.54 7.56
N VAL A 228 -7.08 -21.66 6.86
CA VAL A 228 -7.79 -22.83 7.42
C VAL A 228 -7.01 -23.42 8.61
N LYS A 229 -5.68 -23.50 8.53
CA LYS A 229 -4.85 -23.97 9.65
C LYS A 229 -4.87 -23.02 10.84
N TRP A 230 -4.87 -21.72 10.60
CA TRP A 230 -4.99 -20.70 11.64
C TRP A 230 -6.42 -20.52 12.16
N LYS A 231 -7.42 -21.13 11.52
CA LYS A 231 -8.86 -20.95 11.83
C LYS A 231 -9.32 -19.49 11.74
N GLY A 232 -8.66 -18.68 10.88
CA GLY A 232 -8.93 -17.26 10.70
C GLY A 232 -7.93 -16.58 9.80
N LEU A 233 -8.11 -15.29 9.57
CA LEU A 233 -7.20 -14.47 8.78
C LEU A 233 -5.93 -14.07 9.55
N LEU A 234 -5.95 -14.15 10.87
CA LEU A 234 -4.87 -13.82 11.78
C LEU A 234 -4.37 -15.07 12.47
N HIS A 235 -3.09 -15.06 12.84
CA HIS A 235 -2.52 -16.13 13.67
C HIS A 235 -3.27 -16.21 15.01
N PRO A 236 -3.51 -17.42 15.59
CA PRO A 236 -4.24 -17.59 16.84
C PRO A 236 -3.75 -16.73 18.01
N MET A 237 -2.43 -16.52 18.12
CA MET A 237 -1.84 -15.65 19.15
C MET A 237 -2.15 -14.15 18.96
N SER A 238 -2.60 -13.75 17.77
CA SER A 238 -2.96 -12.37 17.43
C SER A 238 -4.47 -12.17 17.30
N GLN A 239 -5.29 -13.14 17.68
CA GLN A 239 -6.77 -13.10 17.55
C GLN A 239 -7.46 -12.17 18.56
N CYS A 240 -6.73 -11.48 19.44
CA CYS A 240 -7.26 -10.38 20.24
C CYS A 240 -7.80 -9.20 19.39
N HIS A 241 -7.50 -9.21 18.08
CA HIS A 241 -7.97 -8.22 17.13
C HIS A 241 -9.26 -8.71 16.46
N ASN A 242 -10.41 -8.36 17.04
CA ASN A 242 -11.70 -8.65 16.44
C ASN A 242 -11.89 -7.90 15.12
N ILE A 243 -12.35 -8.62 14.09
CA ILE A 243 -12.75 -8.00 12.83
C ILE A 243 -14.13 -7.36 13.05
N SER A 244 -14.18 -6.04 13.09
CA SER A 244 -15.43 -5.27 13.24
C SER A 244 -15.39 -4.02 12.36
N PHE A 245 -16.53 -3.52 11.96
CA PHE A 245 -16.62 -2.30 11.15
C PHE A 245 -16.40 -1.07 12.05
N HIS A 246 -15.48 -0.21 11.64
CA HIS A 246 -15.13 1.05 12.31
C HIS A 246 -15.24 2.20 11.31
N ILE A 247 -16.22 3.06 11.51
CA ILE A 247 -16.43 4.23 10.64
C ILE A 247 -15.30 5.26 10.80
N GLU A 248 -14.64 5.30 11.95
CA GLU A 248 -13.45 6.12 12.22
C GLU A 248 -12.30 5.74 11.29
N ASN A 249 -12.15 4.44 10.97
CA ASN A 249 -11.16 3.97 10.01
C ASN A 249 -11.45 4.49 8.60
N LEU A 250 -12.72 4.49 8.21
CA LEU A 250 -13.13 5.05 6.93
C LEU A 250 -12.82 6.55 6.86
N THR A 251 -13.11 7.28 7.94
CA THR A 251 -12.78 8.70 8.06
C THR A 251 -11.27 8.90 7.98
N ALA A 252 -10.47 8.08 8.68
CA ALA A 252 -9.02 8.12 8.64
C ALA A 252 -8.47 7.92 7.23
N VAL A 253 -8.99 6.94 6.50
CA VAL A 253 -8.60 6.70 5.10
C VAL A 253 -8.83 7.94 4.25
N PHE A 254 -10.02 8.56 4.31
CA PHE A 254 -10.30 9.76 3.53
C PHE A 254 -9.47 10.95 3.97
N THR A 255 -9.19 11.12 5.26
CA THR A 255 -8.30 12.17 5.78
C THR A 255 -6.89 12.05 5.18
N VAL A 256 -6.31 10.85 5.22
CA VAL A 256 -4.97 10.59 4.65
C VAL A 256 -4.97 10.78 3.14
N LEU A 257 -5.96 10.27 2.43
CA LEU A 257 -6.08 10.46 0.99
C LEU A 257 -6.25 11.94 0.63
N GLY A 258 -7.05 12.67 1.39
CA GLY A 258 -7.21 14.11 1.22
C GLY A 258 -5.88 14.83 1.34
N LEU A 259 -5.08 14.54 2.37
CA LEU A 259 -3.78 15.17 2.57
C LEU A 259 -2.79 14.80 1.46
N VAL A 260 -2.64 13.51 1.18
CA VAL A 260 -1.65 13.01 0.20
C VAL A 260 -1.94 13.50 -1.20
N PHE A 261 -3.21 13.58 -1.61
CA PHE A 261 -3.59 13.88 -2.99
C PHE A 261 -4.18 15.28 -3.22
N ILE A 262 -4.09 16.19 -2.23
CA ILE A 262 -4.50 17.62 -2.38
C ILE A 262 -4.03 18.23 -3.71
N PRO A 263 -2.74 18.12 -4.12
CA PRO A 263 -2.29 18.80 -5.34
C PRO A 263 -3.00 18.27 -6.60
N PHE A 264 -3.38 16.99 -6.62
CA PHE A 264 -4.17 16.45 -7.71
C PHE A 264 -5.60 17.00 -7.68
N VAL A 265 -6.26 16.94 -6.52
CA VAL A 265 -7.67 17.41 -6.40
C VAL A 265 -7.81 18.90 -6.78
N ILE A 266 -6.85 19.73 -6.36
CA ILE A 266 -6.81 21.16 -6.74
C ILE A 266 -6.59 21.33 -8.25
N SER A 267 -5.87 20.41 -8.90
CA SER A 267 -5.64 20.44 -10.34
C SER A 267 -6.84 20.00 -11.20
N LEU A 268 -7.89 19.45 -10.57
CA LEU A 268 -9.12 19.03 -11.25
C LEU A 268 -9.87 20.21 -11.84
N LYS A 269 -10.36 20.05 -13.07
CA LYS A 269 -10.90 21.14 -13.92
C LYS A 269 -12.28 21.60 -13.48
N LYS A 270 -12.86 21.69 -12.52
CA LYS A 270 -14.18 22.11 -12.03
C LYS A 270 -14.87 21.04 -11.19
N ILE A 271 -14.81 21.26 -9.93
CA ILE A 271 -15.75 20.67 -8.98
C ILE A 271 -17.09 21.38 -9.20
N ASP A 272 -18.10 20.66 -9.65
CA ASP A 272 -19.42 21.26 -9.84
C ASP A 272 -20.11 21.50 -8.49
N LYS A 273 -21.09 22.43 -8.50
CA LYS A 273 -21.84 22.78 -7.30
C LYS A 273 -22.60 21.58 -6.71
N LYS A 274 -23.05 20.65 -7.56
CA LYS A 274 -23.78 19.45 -7.15
C LYS A 274 -22.87 18.51 -6.33
N THR A 275 -21.64 18.31 -6.79
CA THR A 275 -20.63 17.51 -6.10
C THR A 275 -20.31 18.09 -4.72
N ILE A 276 -20.12 19.42 -4.62
CA ILE A 276 -19.92 20.09 -3.33
C ILE A 276 -21.12 19.87 -2.41
N PHE A 277 -22.34 20.05 -2.93
CA PHE A 277 -23.57 19.89 -2.16
C PHE A 277 -23.76 18.48 -1.60
N ILE A 278 -23.27 17.43 -2.31
CA ILE A 278 -23.35 16.05 -1.86
C ILE A 278 -22.26 15.74 -0.81
N PHE A 279 -21.00 16.11 -1.09
CA PHE A 279 -19.88 15.68 -0.26
C PHE A 279 -19.59 16.56 0.95
N ALA A 280 -19.98 17.85 0.94
CA ALA A 280 -19.77 18.72 2.09
C ALA A 280 -20.54 18.23 3.35
N PRO A 281 -21.83 17.87 3.30
CA PRO A 281 -22.52 17.32 4.46
C PRO A 281 -21.91 16.00 4.94
N VAL A 282 -21.53 15.10 4.02
CA VAL A 282 -20.91 13.83 4.36
C VAL A 282 -19.58 14.05 5.06
N SER A 283 -18.75 14.97 4.56
CA SER A 283 -17.44 15.28 5.18
C SER A 283 -17.61 15.96 6.54
N LEU A 284 -18.63 16.79 6.73
CA LEU A 284 -18.98 17.37 8.04
C LEU A 284 -19.35 16.28 9.04
N ILE A 285 -20.24 15.36 8.66
CA ILE A 285 -20.66 14.26 9.53
C ILE A 285 -19.45 13.38 9.89
N LEU A 286 -18.69 12.92 8.91
CA LEU A 286 -17.52 12.07 9.14
C LEU A 286 -16.44 12.79 9.94
N GLY A 287 -16.09 14.00 9.56
CA GLY A 287 -14.96 14.73 10.16
C GLY A 287 -15.24 15.30 11.55
N ILE A 288 -16.52 15.49 11.94
CA ILE A 288 -16.88 15.97 13.28
C ILE A 288 -17.19 14.80 14.21
N PHE A 289 -18.07 13.88 13.81
CA PHE A 289 -18.60 12.84 14.71
C PHE A 289 -17.77 11.56 14.71
N PHE A 290 -16.97 11.32 13.67
CA PHE A 290 -16.16 10.11 13.50
C PHE A 290 -14.71 10.46 13.25
N ALA A 291 -14.23 11.58 13.78
CA ALA A 291 -12.84 11.97 13.69
C ALA A 291 -11.96 10.94 14.38
N PRO A 292 -10.94 10.39 13.70
CA PRO A 292 -9.98 9.50 14.31
C PRO A 292 -9.11 10.29 15.31
N GLN A 293 -8.75 9.63 16.41
CA GLN A 293 -7.87 10.20 17.43
C GLN A 293 -6.43 9.75 17.17
N TRP A 294 -5.48 10.62 17.47
CA TRP A 294 -4.07 10.25 17.48
C TRP A 294 -3.73 9.54 18.80
N GLY A 295 -2.91 8.50 18.72
CA GLY A 295 -2.39 7.82 19.90
C GLY A 295 -1.29 6.83 19.54
N ASP A 296 -0.39 6.60 20.49
CA ASP A 296 0.66 5.57 20.38
C ASP A 296 0.14 4.19 20.77
N SER A 297 -0.99 4.13 21.48
CA SER A 297 -1.67 2.89 21.83
C SER A 297 -2.50 2.38 20.64
N GLN A 298 -2.61 1.07 20.53
CA GLN A 298 -3.40 0.43 19.49
C GLN A 298 -4.83 0.21 20.01
N GLY A 299 -5.82 0.73 19.30
CA GLY A 299 -7.24 0.55 19.64
C GLY A 299 -8.18 1.09 18.57
N PRO A 300 -9.48 0.76 18.64
CA PRO A 300 -10.46 1.29 17.72
C PRO A 300 -10.49 2.82 17.75
N GLY A 301 -10.43 3.45 16.58
CA GLY A 301 -10.45 4.91 16.45
C GLY A 301 -9.12 5.61 16.78
N ILE A 302 -8.08 4.88 17.18
CA ILE A 302 -6.75 5.42 17.48
C ILE A 302 -5.80 5.12 16.32
N PHE A 303 -5.20 6.17 15.76
CA PHE A 303 -4.35 6.07 14.56
C PHE A 303 -2.96 6.61 14.83
N PRO A 304 -1.94 5.75 14.88
CA PRO A 304 -0.56 6.18 14.81
C PRO A 304 -0.23 6.59 13.37
N GLY A 305 0.23 7.83 13.18
CA GLY A 305 0.63 8.30 11.87
C GLY A 305 0.92 9.79 11.84
N ILE A 306 1.58 10.26 10.76
CA ILE A 306 1.99 11.65 10.62
C ILE A 306 0.79 12.58 10.47
N THR A 307 -0.23 12.19 9.71
CA THR A 307 -1.44 12.99 9.48
C THR A 307 -2.15 13.29 10.80
N PHE A 308 -2.34 12.25 11.61
CA PHE A 308 -3.05 12.39 12.89
C PHE A 308 -2.19 13.04 13.95
N HIS A 309 -0.87 12.85 13.91
CA HIS A 309 0.06 13.59 14.78
C HIS A 309 0.01 15.10 14.49
N ILE A 310 -0.03 15.50 13.23
CA ILE A 310 -0.18 16.91 12.84
C ILE A 310 -1.53 17.45 13.31
N LEU A 311 -2.62 16.70 13.11
CA LEU A 311 -3.95 17.11 13.58
C LEU A 311 -3.98 17.25 15.11
N HIS A 312 -3.34 16.35 15.85
CA HIS A 312 -3.23 16.43 17.32
C HIS A 312 -2.42 17.64 17.79
N ILE A 313 -1.29 17.95 17.14
CA ILE A 313 -0.54 19.19 17.42
C ILE A 313 -1.45 20.41 17.23
N ILE A 314 -2.18 20.48 16.13
CA ILE A 314 -3.11 21.58 15.85
C ILE A 314 -4.24 21.61 16.88
N GLU A 315 -4.76 20.47 17.31
CA GLU A 315 -5.80 20.33 18.33
C GLU A 315 -5.38 20.94 19.66
N ASN A 316 -4.12 20.76 20.05
CA ASN A 316 -3.57 21.36 21.28
C ASN A 316 -3.52 22.90 21.23
N PHE A 317 -3.46 23.50 20.02
CA PHE A 317 -3.56 24.95 19.84
C PHE A 317 -5.02 25.42 19.65
N SER A 318 -5.82 24.67 18.88
CA SER A 318 -7.21 25.00 18.57
C SER A 318 -7.99 23.76 18.12
N PRO A 319 -8.81 23.17 18.99
CA PRO A 319 -9.67 22.04 18.63
C PRO A 319 -10.58 22.33 17.43
N ILE A 320 -11.11 23.57 17.35
CA ILE A 320 -11.99 23.99 16.24
C ILE A 320 -11.22 23.95 14.90
N PHE A 321 -9.98 24.43 14.92
CA PHE A 321 -9.18 24.46 13.69
C PHE A 321 -8.77 23.05 13.26
N SER A 322 -8.40 22.18 14.21
CA SER A 322 -8.10 20.76 13.93
C SER A 322 -9.30 20.04 13.32
N THR A 323 -10.50 20.22 13.92
CA THR A 323 -11.74 19.64 13.39
C THR A 323 -12.06 20.17 11.99
N ALA A 324 -11.96 21.49 11.78
CA ALA A 324 -12.18 22.08 10.46
C ALA A 324 -11.21 21.55 9.40
N LEU A 325 -9.94 21.41 9.75
CA LEU A 325 -8.94 20.84 8.86
C LEU A 325 -9.24 19.38 8.52
N ASN A 326 -9.62 18.57 9.53
CA ASN A 326 -10.02 17.18 9.30
C ASN A 326 -11.21 17.08 8.34
N VAL A 327 -12.26 17.89 8.53
CA VAL A 327 -13.41 17.97 7.62
C VAL A 327 -12.99 18.31 6.19
N ILE A 328 -12.09 19.28 6.02
CA ILE A 328 -11.55 19.66 4.71
C ILE A 328 -10.79 18.50 4.07
N LEU A 329 -9.95 17.79 4.83
CA LEU A 329 -9.18 16.65 4.34
C LEU A 329 -10.11 15.50 3.93
N VAL A 330 -11.12 15.17 4.75
CA VAL A 330 -12.14 14.17 4.40
C VAL A 330 -12.87 14.56 3.10
N PHE A 331 -13.23 15.84 2.96
CA PHE A 331 -13.86 16.33 1.74
C PHE A 331 -12.97 16.11 0.50
N PHE A 332 -11.69 16.44 0.58
CA PHE A 332 -10.75 16.21 -0.52
C PHE A 332 -10.55 14.72 -0.81
N GLY A 333 -10.53 13.87 0.21
CA GLY A 333 -10.45 12.41 0.03
C GLY A 333 -11.67 11.84 -0.70
N LEU A 334 -12.88 12.27 -0.34
CA LEU A 334 -14.12 11.89 -1.01
C LEU A 334 -14.13 12.38 -2.47
N LEU A 335 -13.74 13.65 -2.70
CA LEU A 335 -13.64 14.23 -4.05
C LEU A 335 -12.63 13.47 -4.90
N LEU A 336 -11.50 13.06 -4.34
CA LEU A 336 -10.51 12.26 -5.04
C LEU A 336 -11.14 10.99 -5.60
N ILE A 337 -11.77 10.20 -4.74
CA ILE A 337 -12.38 8.93 -5.14
C ILE A 337 -13.49 9.14 -6.17
N TYR A 338 -14.36 10.12 -5.95
CA TYR A 338 -15.41 10.45 -6.91
C TYR A 338 -14.84 10.85 -8.27
N SER A 339 -13.84 11.73 -8.28
CA SER A 339 -13.22 12.18 -9.54
C SER A 339 -12.55 11.06 -10.30
N MET A 340 -12.03 10.04 -9.62
CA MET A 340 -11.39 8.91 -10.30
C MET A 340 -12.33 8.11 -11.20
N PHE A 341 -13.66 8.13 -10.96
CA PHE A 341 -14.64 7.50 -11.87
C PHE A 341 -14.59 8.09 -13.29
N ASP A 342 -14.32 9.38 -13.42
CA ASP A 342 -14.25 10.07 -14.72
C ASP A 342 -12.87 9.93 -15.37
N TYR A 343 -11.84 9.60 -14.58
CA TYR A 343 -10.46 9.55 -15.05
C TYR A 343 -9.99 8.15 -15.47
N VAL A 344 -10.65 7.08 -15.03
CA VAL A 344 -10.27 5.72 -15.40
C VAL A 344 -10.82 5.37 -16.78
N GLU A 345 -9.93 5.19 -17.75
CA GLU A 345 -10.31 5.03 -19.16
C GLU A 345 -10.33 3.55 -19.57
N ASN A 346 -9.24 2.84 -19.36
CA ASN A 346 -9.06 1.46 -19.82
C ASN A 346 -9.40 0.42 -18.75
N ASP A 347 -9.53 -0.85 -19.16
CA ASP A 347 -9.94 -1.93 -18.27
C ASP A 347 -8.93 -2.22 -17.14
N TRP A 348 -7.64 -2.02 -17.37
CA TRP A 348 -6.62 -2.17 -16.34
C TRP A 348 -6.81 -1.11 -15.24
N GLU A 349 -7.01 0.15 -15.63
CA GLU A 349 -7.26 1.24 -14.67
C GLU A 349 -8.55 1.05 -13.90
N LYS A 350 -9.63 0.58 -14.56
CA LYS A 350 -10.91 0.29 -13.91
C LYS A 350 -10.75 -0.81 -12.87
N GLN A 351 -10.00 -1.87 -13.18
CA GLN A 351 -9.71 -2.94 -12.24
C GLN A 351 -8.84 -2.46 -11.07
N LEU A 352 -7.80 -1.65 -11.32
CA LEU A 352 -7.01 -1.04 -10.26
C LEU A 352 -7.86 -0.13 -9.36
N PHE A 353 -8.71 0.69 -9.95
CA PHE A 353 -9.60 1.55 -9.18
C PHE A 353 -10.57 0.73 -8.33
N PHE A 354 -11.13 -0.34 -8.88
CA PHE A 354 -11.99 -1.26 -8.13
C PHE A 354 -11.24 -1.94 -6.98
N ILE A 355 -9.98 -2.34 -7.17
CA ILE A 355 -9.09 -2.82 -6.09
C ILE A 355 -8.95 -1.73 -5.01
N GLY A 356 -8.74 -0.47 -5.39
CA GLY A 356 -8.66 0.66 -4.47
C GLY A 356 -9.92 0.83 -3.62
N ILE A 357 -11.10 0.73 -4.23
CA ILE A 357 -12.39 0.79 -3.50
C ILE A 357 -12.53 -0.37 -2.50
N LEU A 358 -12.17 -1.59 -2.90
CA LEU A 358 -12.21 -2.74 -1.99
C LEU A 358 -11.18 -2.61 -0.84
N LEU A 359 -10.00 -2.02 -1.09
CA LEU A 359 -9.02 -1.72 -0.03
C LEU A 359 -9.60 -0.74 0.99
N ILE A 360 -10.27 0.33 0.55
CA ILE A 360 -10.97 1.28 1.46
C ILE A 360 -11.97 0.50 2.32
N GLY A 361 -12.77 -0.39 1.70
CA GLY A 361 -13.73 -1.22 2.41
C GLY A 361 -13.05 -2.10 3.47
N VAL A 362 -12.01 -2.86 3.10
CA VAL A 362 -11.32 -3.77 4.02
C VAL A 362 -10.64 -3.03 5.18
N TYR A 363 -10.04 -1.87 4.94
CA TYR A 363 -9.45 -1.07 6.01
C TYR A 363 -10.48 -0.59 7.04
N SER A 364 -11.74 -0.41 6.63
CA SER A 364 -12.83 -0.06 7.56
C SER A 364 -13.17 -1.19 8.55
N PHE A 365 -12.77 -2.43 8.28
CA PHE A 365 -12.98 -3.59 9.15
C PHE A 365 -11.78 -3.95 10.03
N ASN A 366 -10.70 -3.17 9.98
CA ASN A 366 -9.51 -3.46 10.76
C ASN A 366 -9.57 -2.81 12.14
N THR A 367 -9.32 -3.56 13.20
CA THR A 367 -9.27 -3.04 14.58
C THR A 367 -8.06 -2.13 14.83
N ILE A 368 -6.97 -2.37 14.08
CA ILE A 368 -5.73 -1.61 14.22
C ILE A 368 -5.32 -1.13 12.83
N LEU A 369 -5.72 0.08 12.49
CA LEU A 369 -5.32 0.73 11.26
C LEU A 369 -4.29 1.82 11.59
N GLY A 370 -3.08 1.69 11.06
CA GLY A 370 -2.11 2.79 11.01
C GLY A 370 -1.89 3.23 9.57
N GLU A 371 -1.41 4.46 9.38
CA GLU A 371 -1.17 4.99 8.03
C GLU A 371 -0.22 4.12 7.18
N LYS A 372 0.72 3.39 7.82
CA LYS A 372 1.60 2.42 7.13
C LYS A 372 0.84 1.31 6.39
N HIS A 373 -0.35 0.94 6.86
CA HIS A 373 -1.19 -0.08 6.24
C HIS A 373 -1.85 0.44 4.94
N LEU A 374 -2.00 1.76 4.80
CA LEU A 374 -2.58 2.37 3.59
C LEU A 374 -1.62 2.37 2.39
N LEU A 375 -0.39 1.89 2.55
CA LEU A 375 0.63 1.89 1.50
C LEU A 375 0.13 1.25 0.20
N GLY A 376 -0.61 0.14 0.28
CA GLY A 376 -1.21 -0.52 -0.89
C GLY A 376 -2.23 0.35 -1.62
N LEU A 377 -3.14 1.00 -0.89
CA LEU A 377 -4.16 1.89 -1.44
C LEU A 377 -3.52 3.13 -2.08
N VAL A 378 -2.60 3.77 -1.37
CA VAL A 378 -1.88 4.95 -1.87
C VAL A 378 -1.09 4.61 -3.14
N THR A 379 -0.50 3.41 -3.21
CA THR A 379 0.19 2.92 -4.41
C THR A 379 -0.75 2.79 -5.60
N VAL A 380 -1.93 2.20 -5.42
CA VAL A 380 -2.95 2.08 -6.47
C VAL A 380 -3.33 3.47 -7.00
N LEU A 381 -3.60 4.42 -6.11
CA LEU A 381 -3.96 5.77 -6.49
C LEU A 381 -2.81 6.53 -7.18
N PHE A 382 -1.57 6.36 -6.73
CA PHE A 382 -0.41 6.92 -7.43
C PHE A 382 -0.28 6.38 -8.86
N LEU A 383 -0.48 5.08 -9.07
CA LEU A 383 -0.45 4.47 -10.42
C LEU A 383 -1.52 5.07 -11.34
N LEU A 384 -2.67 5.44 -10.80
CA LEU A 384 -3.77 6.04 -11.56
C LEU A 384 -3.58 7.55 -11.79
N ILE A 385 -3.01 8.27 -10.84
CA ILE A 385 -2.97 9.74 -10.80
C ILE A 385 -1.71 10.29 -11.47
N ILE A 386 -0.54 9.76 -11.15
CA ILE A 386 0.75 10.33 -11.61
C ILE A 386 0.83 10.44 -13.14
N PRO A 387 0.38 9.46 -13.95
CA PRO A 387 0.42 9.56 -15.40
C PRO A 387 -0.40 10.74 -15.97
N ARG A 388 -1.30 11.31 -15.18
CA ARG A 388 -2.24 12.38 -15.56
C ARG A 388 -1.82 13.76 -15.08
N LEU A 389 -0.85 13.84 -14.17
CA LEU A 389 -0.38 15.12 -13.66
C LEU A 389 0.35 15.93 -14.73
N LYS A 390 0.05 17.21 -14.82
CA LYS A 390 0.87 18.13 -15.60
C LYS A 390 2.27 18.22 -15.01
N GLN A 391 3.27 18.45 -15.85
CA GLN A 391 4.67 18.47 -15.42
C GLN A 391 4.95 19.46 -14.28
N PHE A 392 4.33 20.65 -14.30
CA PHE A 392 4.46 21.62 -13.22
C PHE A 392 3.90 21.09 -11.89
N THR A 393 2.67 20.57 -11.92
CA THR A 393 2.00 19.99 -10.74
C THR A 393 2.79 18.80 -10.20
N LEU A 394 3.33 17.94 -11.08
CA LEU A 394 4.18 16.82 -10.69
C LEU A 394 5.45 17.29 -9.98
N LYS A 395 6.15 18.33 -10.50
CA LYS A 395 7.35 18.88 -9.86
C LYS A 395 7.04 19.48 -8.49
N ALA A 396 5.96 20.24 -8.35
CA ALA A 396 5.53 20.80 -7.08
C ALA A 396 5.18 19.69 -6.08
N TYR A 397 4.54 18.62 -6.56
CA TYR A 397 4.20 17.46 -5.75
C TYR A 397 5.44 16.70 -5.27
N ILE A 398 6.42 16.48 -6.14
CA ILE A 398 7.71 15.87 -5.76
C ILE A 398 8.39 16.69 -4.67
N LEU A 399 8.46 18.02 -4.83
CA LEU A 399 9.08 18.90 -3.84
C LEU A 399 8.38 18.78 -2.48
N GLY A 400 7.05 18.89 -2.45
CA GLY A 400 6.27 18.77 -1.22
C GLY A 400 6.48 17.40 -0.54
N MET A 401 6.37 16.31 -1.29
CA MET A 401 6.55 14.96 -0.76
C MET A 401 7.99 14.72 -0.30
N SER A 402 9.02 15.25 -1.00
CA SER A 402 10.41 15.09 -0.58
C SER A 402 10.69 15.77 0.75
N VAL A 403 10.13 16.96 0.97
CA VAL A 403 10.27 17.68 2.27
C VAL A 403 9.57 16.87 3.38
N ILE A 404 8.29 16.51 3.18
CA ILE A 404 7.50 15.81 4.21
C ILE A 404 8.12 14.44 4.50
N GLY A 405 8.44 13.66 3.46
CA GLY A 405 8.99 12.32 3.61
C GLY A 405 10.35 12.31 4.31
N THR A 406 11.25 13.22 3.92
CA THR A 406 12.57 13.33 4.55
C THR A 406 12.47 13.80 6.01
N LEU A 407 11.62 14.79 6.30
CA LEU A 407 11.41 15.26 7.68
C LEU A 407 10.81 14.15 8.55
N TYR A 408 9.82 13.42 8.05
CA TYR A 408 9.22 12.32 8.79
C TYR A 408 10.20 11.16 9.02
N PHE A 409 10.98 10.79 8.00
CA PHE A 409 11.99 9.76 8.11
C PHE A 409 13.07 10.15 9.14
N SER A 410 13.53 11.41 9.11
CA SER A 410 14.48 11.94 10.09
C SER A 410 13.90 11.98 11.49
N TYR A 411 12.65 12.42 11.65
CA TYR A 411 11.93 12.38 12.93
C TYR A 411 11.86 10.96 13.48
N TRP A 412 11.46 10.02 12.64
CA TRP A 412 11.34 8.63 13.04
C TRP A 412 12.68 8.01 13.44
N LEU A 413 13.77 8.32 12.71
CA LEU A 413 15.11 7.82 13.02
C LEU A 413 15.69 8.42 14.31
N TYR A 414 15.55 9.71 14.51
CA TYR A 414 16.34 10.44 15.52
C TYR A 414 15.53 10.95 16.71
N LEU A 415 14.30 11.42 16.51
CA LEU A 415 13.53 12.11 17.55
C LEU A 415 12.58 11.18 18.33
N LYS A 416 12.01 10.17 17.73
CA LYS A 416 11.13 9.20 18.42
C LYS A 416 11.87 8.38 19.50
N ASN A 417 13.12 8.66 19.78
CA ASN A 417 14.04 7.85 20.58
C ASN A 417 14.65 8.55 21.79
N THR A 418 14.30 9.78 22.00
CA THR A 418 14.77 10.60 23.13
C THR A 418 13.81 10.61 24.29
N GLY A 419 12.76 9.73 24.25
CA GLY A 419 11.79 9.53 25.33
C GLY A 419 11.96 8.22 26.05
#